data_a66e01280ab2b1327ac28eef8577f613
#
_entry.id   a66e01280ab2b1327ac28eef8577f613
#
_cell.length_a   1.000
_cell.length_b   1.000
_cell.length_c   1.000
_cell.angle_alpha   90.00
_cell.angle_beta   90.00
_cell.angle_gamma   90.00
#
_symmetry.space_group_name_H-M   'P 1'
#
loop_
_entity.id
_entity.type
_entity.pdbx_description
1 polymer ?
#
loop_
_entity_poly.entity_id
_entity_poly.type
_entity_poly.pdbx_seq_one_letter_code
_entity_poly.pdbx_strand_id
1 'polypeptide(L)'
;MLAILLAGGIDPQTATWAIDSLTLYVNAYSLEVSLVNNRLSHSDDNWVVSRGELLRRFAALPDTFPQTKRYAAELTAGTGHDRFDFTIGLMIDGLVTPHSRLPDHAAWPAR
;
A
#
# COMPACT_ATOMS: atom_id res chain seq x y z
N MET A 1 10.74 1.63 17.68
CA MET A 1 9.61 2.30 16.97
C MET A 1 8.42 2.55 17.90
N LEU A 2 7.91 1.57 18.64
CA LEU A 2 6.78 1.75 19.56
C LEU A 2 7.00 2.89 20.57
N ALA A 3 8.16 2.94 21.22
CA ALA A 3 8.47 3.98 22.20
C ALA A 3 8.40 5.40 21.61
N ILE A 4 8.76 5.57 20.34
CA ILE A 4 8.70 6.86 19.64
C ILE A 4 7.25 7.28 19.44
N LEU A 5 6.40 6.37 19.00
CA LEU A 5 4.97 6.66 18.79
C LEU A 5 4.26 6.99 20.10
N LEU A 6 4.56 6.25 21.16
CA LEU A 6 4.00 6.51 22.49
C LEU A 6 4.48 7.85 23.05
N ALA A 7 5.77 8.19 22.89
CA ALA A 7 6.31 9.47 23.28
C ALA A 7 5.70 10.64 22.51
N GLY A 8 5.27 10.40 21.26
CA GLY A 8 4.53 11.35 20.44
C GLY A 8 3.05 11.50 20.80
N GLY A 9 2.57 10.80 21.83
CA GLY A 9 1.19 10.89 22.29
C GLY A 9 0.20 10.02 21.52
N ILE A 10 0.70 9.08 20.72
CA ILE A 10 -0.17 8.13 20.01
C ILE A 10 -0.69 7.10 21.03
N ASP A 11 -2.00 6.83 20.99
CA ASP A 11 -2.63 5.80 21.79
C ASP A 11 -1.95 4.43 21.60
N PRO A 12 -1.72 3.64 22.66
CA PRO A 12 -0.99 2.37 22.60
C PRO A 12 -1.57 1.36 21.61
N GLN A 13 -2.88 1.25 21.50
CA GLN A 13 -3.50 0.32 20.57
C GLN A 13 -3.26 0.76 19.12
N THR A 14 -3.47 2.02 18.84
CA THR A 14 -3.18 2.62 17.53
C THR A 14 -1.70 2.47 17.18
N ALA A 15 -0.80 2.74 18.12
CA ALA A 15 0.65 2.63 17.90
C ALA A 15 1.07 1.20 17.55
N THR A 16 0.56 0.20 18.25
CA THR A 16 0.91 -1.21 17.98
C THR A 16 0.39 -1.69 16.64
N TRP A 17 -0.84 -1.37 16.30
CA TRP A 17 -1.41 -1.74 15.01
C TRP A 17 -0.81 -0.98 13.84
N ALA A 18 -0.42 0.27 14.05
CA ALA A 18 0.29 1.05 13.05
C ALA A 18 1.66 0.45 12.71
N ILE A 19 2.40 -0.01 13.73
CA ILE A 19 3.69 -0.68 13.52
C ILE A 19 3.49 -1.97 12.72
N ASP A 20 2.50 -2.77 13.06
CA ASP A 20 2.17 -3.99 12.32
C ASP A 20 1.85 -3.68 10.85
N SER A 21 0.96 -2.72 10.60
CA SER A 21 0.58 -2.30 9.25
C SER A 21 1.75 -1.75 8.45
N LEU A 22 2.56 -0.88 9.04
CA LEU A 22 3.75 -0.32 8.40
C LEU A 22 4.77 -1.41 8.06
N THR A 23 5.01 -2.34 8.98
CA THR A 23 5.95 -3.45 8.77
C THR A 23 5.48 -4.35 7.63
N LEU A 24 4.21 -4.72 7.60
CA LEU A 24 3.63 -5.52 6.52
C LEU A 24 3.77 -4.83 5.17
N TYR A 25 3.44 -3.54 5.11
CA TYR A 25 3.52 -2.79 3.86
C TYR A 25 4.96 -2.64 3.35
N VAL A 26 5.90 -2.27 4.23
CA VAL A 26 7.33 -2.13 3.86
C VAL A 26 7.89 -3.46 3.38
N ASN A 27 7.59 -4.57 4.07
CA ASN A 27 8.05 -5.90 3.67
C ASN A 27 7.46 -6.32 2.32
N ALA A 28 6.18 -6.10 2.09
CA ALA A 28 5.53 -6.40 0.82
C ALA A 28 6.13 -5.57 -0.32
N TYR A 29 6.33 -4.28 -0.12
CA TYR A 29 6.96 -3.41 -1.09
C TYR A 29 8.40 -3.82 -1.40
N SER A 30 9.20 -4.13 -0.38
CA SER A 30 10.57 -4.59 -0.55
C SER A 30 10.65 -5.89 -1.35
N LEU A 31 9.74 -6.82 -1.09
CA LEU A 31 9.64 -8.07 -1.86
C LEU A 31 9.28 -7.79 -3.32
N GLU A 32 8.29 -6.93 -3.56
CA GLU A 32 7.87 -6.55 -4.91
C GLU A 32 9.03 -5.94 -5.72
N VAL A 33 9.75 -4.99 -5.12
CA VAL A 33 10.92 -4.37 -5.75
C VAL A 33 12.01 -5.42 -6.06
N SER A 34 12.27 -6.33 -5.13
CA SER A 34 13.27 -7.40 -5.32
C SER A 34 12.88 -8.34 -6.47
N LEU A 35 11.60 -8.71 -6.55
CA LEU A 35 11.09 -9.56 -7.63
C LEU A 35 11.18 -8.87 -8.99
N VAL A 36 10.85 -7.59 -9.07
CA VAL A 36 10.97 -6.81 -10.31
C VAL A 36 12.43 -6.71 -10.74
N ASN A 37 13.33 -6.37 -9.82
CA ASN A 37 14.76 -6.27 -10.13
C ASN A 37 15.36 -7.61 -10.56
N ASN A 38 14.99 -8.72 -9.93
CA ASN A 38 15.43 -10.04 -10.33
C ASN A 38 14.94 -10.42 -11.73
N ARG A 39 13.70 -10.08 -12.08
CA ARG A 39 13.16 -10.33 -13.42
C ARG A 39 13.88 -9.51 -14.48
N LEU A 40 14.16 -8.24 -14.21
CA LEU A 40 14.89 -7.36 -15.12
C LEU A 40 16.33 -7.83 -15.37
N SER A 41 16.95 -8.49 -14.38
CA SER A 41 18.35 -8.97 -14.50
C SER A 41 18.48 -10.35 -15.16
N HIS A 42 17.42 -11.18 -15.23
CA HIS A 42 17.50 -12.59 -15.63
C HIS A 42 16.69 -12.94 -16.88
N SER A 43 15.91 -12.04 -17.46
CA SER A 43 15.11 -12.35 -18.63
C SER A 43 15.29 -11.33 -19.75
N ASP A 44 15.57 -11.84 -20.94
CA ASP A 44 15.43 -11.11 -22.21
C ASP A 44 13.95 -10.81 -22.53
N ASP A 45 13.02 -11.43 -21.81
CA ASP A 45 11.59 -11.21 -21.92
C ASP A 45 11.18 -10.01 -21.04
N ASN A 46 10.69 -8.98 -21.68
CA ASN A 46 10.20 -7.75 -21.08
C ASN A 46 8.88 -7.99 -20.32
N TRP A 47 8.95 -8.62 -19.15
CA TRP A 47 7.80 -8.93 -18.30
C TRP A 47 7.18 -7.70 -17.63
N VAL A 48 7.88 -6.57 -17.69
CA VAL A 48 7.35 -5.32 -17.17
C VAL A 48 6.41 -4.72 -18.21
N VAL A 49 5.12 -4.85 -17.94
CA VAL A 49 4.10 -4.23 -18.78
C VAL A 49 4.26 -2.72 -18.73
N SER A 50 4.50 -2.11 -19.88
CA SER A 50 4.62 -0.65 -19.97
C SER A 50 3.29 0.04 -19.63
N ARG A 51 3.38 1.31 -19.20
CA ARG A 51 2.17 2.12 -18.95
C ARG A 51 1.27 2.19 -20.18
N GLY A 52 1.86 2.33 -21.38
CA GLY A 52 1.10 2.36 -22.65
C GLY A 52 0.32 1.06 -22.89
N GLU A 53 0.92 -0.08 -22.58
CA GLU A 53 0.25 -1.36 -22.69
C GLU A 53 -0.90 -1.52 -21.67
N LEU A 54 -0.69 -1.10 -20.42
CA LEU A 54 -1.75 -1.09 -19.41
C LEU A 54 -2.92 -0.20 -19.82
N LEU A 55 -2.65 0.99 -20.34
CA LEU A 55 -3.68 1.90 -20.83
C LEU A 55 -4.49 1.28 -21.97
N ARG A 56 -3.83 0.58 -22.91
CA ARG A 56 -4.53 -0.15 -23.98
C ARG A 56 -5.40 -1.26 -23.43
N ARG A 57 -4.93 -2.02 -22.48
CA ARG A 57 -5.70 -3.10 -21.82
C ARG A 57 -6.92 -2.54 -21.09
N PHE A 58 -6.77 -1.44 -20.37
CA PHE A 58 -7.90 -0.79 -19.69
C PHE A 58 -8.92 -0.23 -20.67
N ALA A 59 -8.48 0.34 -21.79
CA ALA A 59 -9.38 0.81 -22.84
C ALA A 59 -10.19 -0.33 -23.49
N ALA A 60 -9.63 -1.54 -23.54
CA ALA A 60 -10.27 -2.72 -24.09
C ALA A 60 -11.21 -3.44 -23.11
N LEU A 61 -11.30 -2.99 -21.85
CA LEU A 61 -12.22 -3.57 -20.87
C LEU A 61 -13.67 -3.41 -21.29
N PRO A 62 -14.53 -4.37 -20.91
CA PRO A 62 -15.98 -4.24 -21.10
C PRO A 62 -16.55 -3.00 -20.39
N ASP A 63 -17.67 -2.47 -20.88
CA ASP A 63 -18.36 -1.31 -20.29
C ASP A 63 -18.95 -1.58 -18.90
N THR A 64 -18.90 -2.83 -18.44
CA THR A 64 -19.20 -3.25 -17.06
C THR A 64 -18.19 -2.72 -16.04
N PHE A 65 -17.03 -2.22 -16.49
CA PHE A 65 -15.98 -1.61 -15.65
C PHE A 65 -15.80 -0.11 -15.94
N PRO A 66 -16.86 0.72 -15.81
CA PRO A 66 -16.83 2.10 -16.28
C PRO A 66 -15.80 2.95 -15.53
N GLN A 67 -15.62 2.75 -14.23
CA GLN A 67 -14.68 3.54 -13.42
C GLN A 67 -13.24 3.19 -13.76
N THR A 68 -12.91 1.92 -13.94
CA THR A 68 -11.58 1.47 -14.33
C THR A 68 -11.17 2.03 -15.69
N LYS A 69 -12.09 2.05 -16.65
CA LYS A 69 -11.85 2.66 -17.96
C LYS A 69 -11.66 4.17 -17.86
N ARG A 70 -12.53 4.83 -17.11
CA ARG A 70 -12.51 6.29 -16.96
C ARG A 70 -11.22 6.81 -16.29
N TYR A 71 -10.74 6.11 -15.27
CA TYR A 71 -9.59 6.52 -14.45
C TYR A 71 -8.33 5.70 -14.74
N ALA A 72 -8.21 5.15 -15.94
CA ALA A 72 -7.06 4.35 -16.34
C ALA A 72 -5.73 5.14 -16.26
N ALA A 73 -5.76 6.44 -16.58
CA ALA A 73 -4.60 7.30 -16.49
C ALA A 73 -4.11 7.47 -15.04
N GLU A 74 -5.03 7.70 -14.11
CA GLU A 74 -4.75 7.81 -12.68
C GLU A 74 -4.29 6.48 -12.08
N LEU A 75 -4.91 5.37 -12.47
CA LEU A 75 -4.51 4.03 -12.04
C LEU A 75 -3.09 3.65 -12.45
N THR A 76 -2.61 4.19 -13.55
CA THR A 76 -1.28 3.90 -14.10
C THR A 76 -0.26 5.00 -13.87
N ALA A 77 -0.63 6.08 -13.18
CA ALA A 77 0.24 7.21 -12.90
C ALA A 77 1.31 6.89 -11.84
N GLY A 78 2.39 7.64 -11.91
CA GLY A 78 3.48 7.58 -10.93
C GLY A 78 4.34 6.33 -11.03
N THR A 79 5.41 6.34 -10.25
CA THR A 79 6.32 5.21 -10.05
C THR A 79 5.89 4.37 -8.85
N GLY A 80 6.56 3.23 -8.63
CA GLY A 80 6.39 2.46 -7.40
C GLY A 80 6.79 3.25 -6.16
N HIS A 81 7.84 4.08 -6.25
CA HIS A 81 8.29 4.94 -5.15
C HIS A 81 7.26 6.04 -4.84
N ASP A 82 6.67 6.67 -5.84
CA ASP A 82 5.61 7.67 -5.63
C ASP A 82 4.42 7.09 -4.87
N ARG A 83 4.03 5.87 -5.23
CA ARG A 83 2.94 5.14 -4.56
C ARG A 83 3.30 4.74 -3.14
N PHE A 84 4.55 4.34 -2.92
CA PHE A 84 5.06 4.02 -1.59
C PHE A 84 5.01 5.25 -0.70
N ASP A 85 5.56 6.38 -1.15
CA ASP A 85 5.56 7.64 -0.40
C ASP A 85 4.13 8.11 -0.08
N PHE A 86 3.23 8.02 -1.05
CA PHE A 86 1.82 8.33 -0.84
C PHE A 86 1.19 7.44 0.25
N THR A 87 1.43 6.14 0.21
CA THR A 87 0.84 5.19 1.16
C THR A 87 1.40 5.39 2.57
N ILE A 88 2.71 5.58 2.70
CA ILE A 88 3.33 5.91 4.00
C ILE A 88 2.78 7.22 4.55
N GLY A 89 2.62 8.24 3.70
CA GLY A 89 1.99 9.50 4.08
C GLY A 89 0.58 9.33 4.64
N LEU A 90 -0.26 8.54 3.97
CA LEU A 90 -1.60 8.22 4.47
C LEU A 90 -1.57 7.53 5.84
N MET A 91 -0.66 6.57 6.04
CA MET A 91 -0.53 5.86 7.32
C MET A 91 -0.09 6.80 8.43
N ILE A 92 0.88 7.67 8.18
CA ILE A 92 1.39 8.65 9.16
C ILE A 92 0.29 9.66 9.50
N ASP A 93 -0.38 10.23 8.52
CA ASP A 93 -1.46 11.19 8.74
C ASP A 93 -2.63 10.58 9.51
N GLY A 94 -2.90 9.30 9.29
CA GLY A 94 -3.92 8.56 10.02
C GLY A 94 -3.62 8.32 11.50
N LEU A 95 -2.34 8.36 11.92
CA LEU A 95 -1.95 8.09 13.31
C LEU A 95 -2.49 9.11 14.31
N VAL A 96 -2.65 10.35 13.89
CA VAL A 96 -3.13 11.46 14.74
C VAL A 96 -4.65 11.62 14.72
N THR A 97 -5.35 10.82 13.92
CA THR A 97 -6.80 10.84 13.82
C THR A 97 -7.42 9.93 14.89
N PRO A 98 -8.40 10.38 15.68
CA PRO A 98 -9.08 9.51 16.65
C PRO A 98 -9.75 8.33 15.96
N HIS A 99 -9.48 7.11 16.42
CA HIS A 99 -10.07 5.87 15.89
C HIS A 99 -11.18 5.38 16.79
N SER A 100 -12.43 5.73 16.50
CA SER A 100 -13.61 5.37 17.28
C SER A 100 -13.99 3.87 17.23
N ARG A 101 -13.27 3.07 16.45
CA ARG A 101 -13.55 1.64 16.24
C ARG A 101 -12.50 0.72 16.83
N LEU A 102 -11.67 1.21 17.74
CA LEU A 102 -10.73 0.34 18.44
C LEU A 102 -11.51 -0.62 19.33
N PRO A 103 -11.21 -1.93 19.29
CA PRO A 103 -11.89 -2.90 20.14
C PRO A 103 -11.54 -2.66 21.61
N ASP A 104 -12.48 -2.98 22.49
CA ASP A 104 -12.20 -3.10 23.91
C ASP A 104 -11.19 -4.24 24.12
N HIS A 105 -10.14 -3.99 24.90
CA HIS A 105 -9.10 -4.99 25.22
C HIS A 105 -9.65 -6.27 25.85
N ALA A 106 -10.85 -6.18 26.45
CA ALA A 106 -11.54 -7.34 27.06
C ALA A 106 -12.16 -8.30 26.03
N ALA A 107 -12.19 -7.93 24.73
CA ALA A 107 -12.94 -8.65 23.71
C ALA A 107 -12.13 -9.70 22.93
N TRP A 108 -10.85 -9.94 23.27
CA TRP A 108 -10.09 -10.97 22.59
C TRP A 108 -10.54 -12.36 23.05
N PRO A 109 -11.03 -13.23 22.13
CA PRO A 109 -11.42 -14.57 22.51
C PRO A 109 -10.22 -15.32 23.08
N ALA A 110 -10.33 -15.79 24.30
CA ALA A 110 -9.39 -16.75 24.86
C ALA A 110 -9.34 -17.98 23.95
N ARG A 111 -8.16 -18.28 23.43
CA ARG A 111 -7.94 -19.52 22.67
C ARG A 111 -7.85 -20.70 23.63
#